data_17712e8e8760e450dd322109aa03a00a
#
_entry.id   17712e8e8760e450dd322109aa03a00a
#
_cell.length_a   1.000
_cell.length_b   1.000
_cell.length_c   1.000
_cell.angle_alpha   90.00
_cell.angle_beta   90.00
_cell.angle_gamma   90.00
#
_symmetry.space_group_name_H-M   'P 1'
#
loop_
_entity.id
_entity.type
_entity.pdbx_description
1 polymer ?
#
loop_
_entity_poly.entity_id
_entity_poly.type
_entity_poly.pdbx_seq_one_letter_code
_entity_poly.pdbx_strand_id
1 'polypeptide(L)' 'MKIDLLDYLAEQLGVFISDLRLGFTQPALFVLLEIENRRFPVEEWNRALTYLTGRPCAFLHVTEAKRFTQSLIRRW' A
#
# COMPACT_ATOMS: atom_id res chain seq x y z
N MET A 1 -19.52 3.79 5.72
CA MET A 1 -18.54 4.63 5.04
C MET A 1 -17.36 3.79 4.56
N LYS A 2 -17.00 3.89 3.29
CA LYS A 2 -15.88 3.13 2.75
C LYS A 2 -14.56 3.81 3.11
N ILE A 3 -13.67 3.05 3.73
CA ILE A 3 -12.30 3.49 3.95
C ILE A 3 -11.49 3.08 2.73
N ASP A 4 -10.69 3.97 2.16
CA ASP A 4 -9.80 3.57 1.08
C ASP A 4 -8.54 2.92 1.66
N LEU A 5 -7.70 2.36 0.78
CA LEU A 5 -6.53 1.61 1.22
C LEU A 5 -5.53 2.48 1.97
N LEU A 6 -5.34 3.73 1.54
CA LEU A 6 -4.42 4.64 2.24
C LEU A 6 -4.91 4.95 3.64
N ASP A 7 -6.23 5.20 3.80
CA ASP A 7 -6.82 5.41 5.12
C ASP A 7 -6.63 4.19 6.01
N TYR A 8 -6.82 3.00 5.43
CA TYR A 8 -6.66 1.76 6.15
C TYR A 8 -5.22 1.60 6.67
N LEU A 9 -4.23 1.88 5.82
CA LEU A 9 -2.83 1.79 6.23
C LEU A 9 -2.51 2.75 7.36
N ALA A 10 -2.95 3.99 7.23
CA ALA A 10 -2.72 5.01 8.26
C ALA A 10 -3.37 4.60 9.58
N GLU A 11 -4.58 4.06 9.52
CA GLU A 11 -5.29 3.61 10.71
C GLU A 11 -4.58 2.43 11.38
N GLN A 12 -4.11 1.47 10.60
CA GLN A 12 -3.40 0.30 11.13
C GLN A 12 -2.10 0.69 11.83
N LEU A 13 -1.44 1.73 11.35
CA LEU A 13 -0.17 2.18 11.91
C LEU A 13 -0.34 3.30 12.93
N GLY A 14 -1.56 3.82 13.10
CA GLY A 14 -1.83 4.89 14.06
C GLY A 14 -1.19 6.21 13.68
N VAL A 15 -1.08 6.50 12.39
CA VAL A 15 -0.44 7.72 11.88
C VAL A 15 -1.35 8.41 10.87
N PHE A 16 -0.96 9.62 10.44
CA PHE A 16 -1.65 10.32 9.36
C PHE A 16 -1.19 9.78 8.02
N ILE A 17 -2.01 9.94 6.98
CA ILE A 17 -1.65 9.48 5.63
C ILE A 17 -0.32 10.10 5.19
N SER A 18 -0.12 11.39 5.45
CA SER A 18 1.13 12.07 5.08
C SER A 18 2.37 11.45 5.74
N ASP A 19 2.20 10.87 6.92
CA ASP A 19 3.32 10.22 7.64
C ASP A 19 3.78 8.94 6.94
N LEU A 20 2.92 8.33 6.13
CA LEU A 20 3.28 7.09 5.43
C LEU A 20 4.50 7.27 4.53
N ARG A 21 4.71 8.49 3.99
CA ARG A 21 5.87 8.80 3.16
C ARG A 21 7.06 9.31 3.98
N LEU A 22 6.84 9.65 5.25
CA LEU A 22 7.82 10.34 6.08
C LEU A 22 8.39 9.43 7.19
N GLY A 23 8.58 8.16 6.89
CA GLY A 23 9.20 7.25 7.85
C GLY A 23 8.38 6.00 8.15
N PHE A 24 7.19 5.90 7.59
CA PHE A 24 6.32 4.75 7.79
C PHE A 24 6.07 3.96 6.51
N THR A 25 6.86 4.21 5.46
CA THR A 25 6.70 3.52 4.18
C THR A 25 6.90 2.01 4.35
N GLN A 26 7.99 1.60 4.99
CA GLN A 26 8.28 0.18 5.15
C GLN A 26 7.23 -0.54 6.00
N PRO A 27 6.83 -0.02 7.17
CA PRO A 27 5.72 -0.63 7.90
C PRO A 27 4.44 -0.73 7.08
N ALA A 28 4.13 0.27 6.26
CA ALA A 28 2.95 0.25 5.40
C ALA A 28 3.03 -0.88 4.37
N LEU A 29 4.22 -1.11 3.80
CA LEU A 29 4.41 -2.21 2.85
C LEU A 29 4.15 -3.57 3.51
N PHE A 30 4.58 -3.75 4.75
CA PHE A 30 4.30 -4.98 5.49
C PHE A 30 2.81 -5.17 5.74
N VAL A 31 2.08 -4.11 6.08
CA VAL A 31 0.63 -4.17 6.25
C VAL A 31 -0.03 -4.58 4.94
N LEU A 32 0.43 -4.02 3.81
CA LEU A 32 -0.12 -4.37 2.50
C LEU A 32 -0.03 -5.87 2.22
N LEU A 33 1.07 -6.51 2.60
CA LEU A 33 1.24 -7.94 2.35
C LEU A 33 0.27 -8.81 3.14
N GLU A 34 -0.27 -8.30 4.24
CA GLU A 34 -1.20 -9.05 5.08
C GLU A 34 -2.66 -8.86 4.69
N ILE A 35 -2.95 -7.94 3.78
CA ILE A 35 -4.32 -7.68 3.34
C ILE A 35 -4.78 -8.74 2.35
N GLU A 36 -6.00 -9.23 2.50
CA GLU A 36 -6.57 -10.17 1.55
C GLU A 36 -6.75 -9.51 0.19
N ASN A 37 -6.50 -10.30 -0.87
CA ASN A 37 -6.56 -9.80 -2.25
C ASN A 37 -7.91 -9.20 -2.62
N ARG A 38 -8.99 -9.67 -1.99
CA ARG A 38 -10.36 -9.25 -2.31
C ARG A 38 -10.82 -8.04 -1.54
N ARG A 39 -10.07 -7.61 -0.55
CA ARG A 39 -10.52 -6.55 0.35
C ARG A 39 -10.59 -5.19 -0.32
N PHE A 40 -9.63 -4.90 -1.17
CA PHE A 40 -9.56 -3.63 -1.91
C PHE A 40 -9.34 -3.93 -3.40
N PRO A 41 -9.99 -3.16 -4.29
CA PRO A 41 -9.76 -3.34 -5.73
C PRO A 41 -8.36 -2.89 -6.13
N VAL A 42 -7.88 -3.35 -7.27
CA VAL A 42 -6.53 -3.05 -7.73
C VAL A 42 -6.28 -1.54 -7.91
N GLU A 43 -7.31 -0.77 -8.22
CA GLU A 43 -7.20 0.69 -8.34
C GLU A 43 -6.76 1.31 -7.02
N GLU A 44 -7.25 0.79 -5.90
CA GLU A 44 -6.83 1.25 -4.58
C GLU A 44 -5.38 0.89 -4.30
N TRP A 45 -4.97 -0.31 -4.69
CA TRP A 45 -3.57 -0.73 -4.58
C TRP A 45 -2.65 0.16 -5.38
N ASN A 46 -3.05 0.48 -6.62
CA ASN A 46 -2.26 1.37 -7.48
C ASN A 46 -2.12 2.74 -6.87
N ARG A 47 -3.20 3.29 -6.33
CA ARG A 47 -3.17 4.59 -5.68
C ARG A 47 -2.24 4.59 -4.46
N ALA A 48 -2.37 3.56 -3.62
CA ALA A 48 -1.55 3.46 -2.41
C ALA A 48 -0.07 3.31 -2.76
N LEU A 49 0.26 2.43 -3.69
CA LEU A 49 1.65 2.21 -4.08
C LEU A 49 2.25 3.42 -4.78
N THR A 50 1.46 4.12 -5.60
CA THR A 50 1.90 5.36 -6.23
C THR A 50 2.25 6.39 -5.15
N TYR A 51 1.41 6.52 -4.14
CA TYR A 51 1.65 7.45 -3.05
C TYR A 51 2.91 7.07 -2.25
N LEU A 52 3.04 5.79 -1.89
CA LEU A 52 4.14 5.32 -1.05
C LEU A 52 5.49 5.38 -1.76
N THR A 53 5.53 5.08 -3.04
CA THR A 53 6.78 5.00 -3.80
C THR A 53 7.14 6.29 -4.53
N GLY A 54 6.17 7.17 -4.74
CA GLY A 54 6.36 8.37 -5.55
C GLY A 54 6.47 8.08 -7.04
N ARG A 55 6.11 6.87 -7.47
CA ARG A 55 6.15 6.45 -8.88
C ARG A 55 4.78 5.97 -9.32
N PRO A 56 4.38 6.25 -10.58
CA PRO A 56 3.09 5.77 -11.07
C PRO A 56 3.04 4.25 -11.06
N CYS A 57 1.97 3.71 -10.50
CA CYS A 57 1.72 2.27 -10.49
C CYS A 57 0.39 2.00 -11.18
N ALA A 58 0.36 1.04 -12.08
CA ALA A 58 -0.83 0.72 -12.87
C ALA A 58 -0.95 -0.78 -13.08
N PHE A 59 -0.98 -1.54 -11.98
CA PHE A 59 -1.14 -2.98 -12.04
C PHE A 59 -2.56 -3.34 -12.45
N LEU A 60 -2.72 -4.45 -13.14
CA LEU A 60 -4.02 -4.96 -13.57
C LEU A 60 -4.64 -5.90 -12.54
N HIS A 61 -3.81 -6.50 -11.68
CA HIS A 61 -4.27 -7.47 -10.68
C HIS A 61 -3.61 -7.22 -9.34
N VAL A 62 -4.34 -7.50 -8.26
CA VAL A 62 -3.82 -7.34 -6.90
C VAL A 62 -2.60 -8.23 -6.66
N THR A 63 -2.58 -9.43 -7.25
CA THR A 63 -1.41 -10.32 -7.12
C THR A 63 -0.14 -9.69 -7.65
N GLU A 64 -0.22 -8.94 -8.74
CA GLU A 64 0.92 -8.22 -9.29
C GLU A 64 1.35 -7.09 -8.35
N ALA A 65 0.39 -6.36 -7.80
CA ALA A 65 0.68 -5.29 -6.85
C ALA A 65 1.35 -5.84 -5.60
N LYS A 66 0.91 -6.98 -5.09
CA LYS A 66 1.54 -7.63 -3.93
C LYS A 66 2.96 -8.10 -4.24
N ARG A 67 3.17 -8.65 -5.43
CA ARG A 67 4.50 -9.08 -5.85
C ARG A 67 5.46 -7.91 -5.91
N PHE A 68 4.99 -6.79 -6.45
CA PHE A 68 5.78 -5.56 -6.47
C PHE A 68 6.10 -5.09 -5.05
N THR A 69 5.11 -5.10 -4.17
CA THR A 69 5.29 -4.72 -2.75
C THR A 69 6.37 -5.59 -2.10
N GLN A 70 6.31 -6.90 -2.35
CA GLN A 70 7.29 -7.84 -1.82
C GLN A 70 8.70 -7.52 -2.31
N SER A 71 8.84 -7.14 -3.57
CA SER A 71 10.15 -6.80 -4.14
C SER A 71 10.72 -5.53 -3.51
N LEU A 72 9.86 -4.59 -3.13
CA LEU A 72 10.30 -3.37 -2.46
C LEU A 72 10.86 -3.68 -1.08
N ILE A 73 10.21 -4.57 -0.34
CA ILE A 73 10.67 -4.97 0.99
C ILE A 73 12.03 -5.65 0.93
N ARG A 74 12.24 -6.50 -0.07
CA ARG A 74 13.50 -7.24 -0.22
C ARG A 74 14.71 -6.35 -0.50
N ARG A 75 14.47 -5.12 -0.95
CA ARG A 75 15.56 -4.20 -1.27
C ARG A 75 16.06 -3.41 -0.05
N TRP A 76 15.40 -3.55 1.08
CA TRP A 76 15.71 -2.75 2.28
C TRP A 76 16.62 -3.51 3.27
#